data_1aa8aa2223f2bd3ef2efd3e889064ad0
#
_entry.id   1aa8aa2223f2bd3ef2efd3e889064ad0
#
_cell.length_a   1.000
_cell.length_b   1.000
_cell.length_c   1.000
_cell.angle_alpha   90.00
_cell.angle_beta   90.00
_cell.angle_gamma   90.00
#
_symmetry.space_group_name_H-M   'P 1'
#
loop_
_entity.id
_entity.type
_entity.pdbx_description
1 polymer ?
#
loop_
_entity_poly.entity_id
_entity_poly.type
_entity_poly.pdbx_seq_one_letter_code
_entity_poly.pdbx_strand_id
1 'polypeptide(L)'
;DTVRITKEIRHMQPDILIFNMWDPDTRWVGNESGIAPMPNYTIQKDLDFSIRTEDKDVLEDERFLPAECDCRMRLTNWFFSENDFDTIKSVDELMGLYYYSVGRGSNLLLNLCPDRRGLIPGTDAERFIEFGNKIKEVFSNSLAGMKETTKENNTYTTELAAHTLVNTVVIEEDISDGEKADEFSVYVYPYPYGKRVLVFKGYTIGHKRICSFPTIRTQKIDIVIDKANAPCELDDIRLYYVK
;
A
#
# COMPACT_ATOMS: atom_id res chain seq x y z
N ASP A 1 -11.16 -28.76 14.65
CA ASP A 1 -11.06 -27.96 15.89
C ASP A 1 -9.97 -26.90 15.68
N THR A 2 -10.38 -25.72 15.24
CA THR A 2 -9.49 -24.61 14.89
C THR A 2 -8.78 -24.03 16.10
N VAL A 3 -9.48 -23.93 17.24
CA VAL A 3 -8.92 -23.45 18.51
C VAL A 3 -7.77 -24.33 18.99
N ARG A 4 -7.91 -25.64 18.86
CA ARG A 4 -6.84 -26.57 19.22
C ARG A 4 -5.64 -26.42 18.28
N ILE A 5 -5.87 -26.35 16.98
CA ILE A 5 -4.80 -26.20 15.98
C ILE A 5 -4.01 -24.91 16.23
N THR A 6 -4.67 -23.80 16.46
CA THR A 6 -4.02 -22.51 16.76
C THR A 6 -3.17 -22.58 18.03
N LYS A 7 -3.70 -23.17 19.10
CA LYS A 7 -2.96 -23.35 20.36
C LYS A 7 -1.71 -24.22 20.18
N GLU A 8 -1.79 -25.31 19.41
CA GLU A 8 -0.64 -26.16 19.11
C GLU A 8 0.41 -25.41 18.28
N ILE A 9 -0.01 -24.65 17.27
CA ILE A 9 0.91 -23.81 16.46
C ILE A 9 1.63 -22.81 17.35
N ARG A 10 0.91 -22.01 18.16
CA ARG A 10 1.50 -21.04 19.08
C ARG A 10 2.37 -21.69 20.16
N HIS A 11 2.05 -22.91 20.60
CA HIS A 11 2.88 -23.67 21.53
C HIS A 11 4.21 -24.11 20.90
N MET A 12 4.17 -24.59 19.66
CA MET A 12 5.37 -25.06 18.96
C MET A 12 6.24 -23.91 18.43
N GLN A 13 5.61 -22.82 17.99
CA GLN A 13 6.27 -21.65 17.41
C GLN A 13 5.58 -20.36 17.90
N PRO A 14 5.94 -19.86 19.10
CA PRO A 14 5.24 -18.72 19.71
C PRO A 14 5.26 -17.43 18.89
N ASP A 15 6.34 -17.20 18.12
CA ASP A 15 6.56 -15.98 17.33
C ASP A 15 6.12 -16.09 15.86
N ILE A 16 5.47 -17.21 15.49
CA ILE A 16 5.00 -17.38 14.10
C ILE A 16 3.84 -16.43 13.81
N LEU A 17 3.83 -15.84 12.62
CA LEU A 17 2.69 -15.06 12.12
C LEU A 17 1.67 -16.00 11.46
N ILE A 18 0.41 -15.89 11.87
CA ILE A 18 -0.71 -16.61 11.27
C ILE A 18 -1.44 -15.69 10.31
N PHE A 19 -1.54 -16.13 9.06
CA PHE A 19 -2.21 -15.39 7.99
C PHE A 19 -3.69 -15.77 7.88
N ASN A 20 -4.54 -14.79 8.07
CA ASN A 20 -5.99 -14.78 7.79
C ASN A 20 -6.85 -15.91 8.40
N MET A 21 -6.31 -16.82 9.19
CA MET A 21 -7.04 -18.01 9.67
C MET A 21 -7.14 -17.99 11.19
N TRP A 22 -8.35 -18.16 11.72
CA TRP A 22 -8.71 -18.44 13.12
C TRP A 22 -8.26 -17.39 14.14
N ASP A 23 -6.99 -17.32 14.48
CA ASP A 23 -6.37 -16.35 15.39
C ASP A 23 -5.22 -15.64 14.67
N PRO A 24 -5.53 -14.77 13.67
CA PRO A 24 -4.55 -14.24 12.76
C PRO A 24 -3.76 -13.06 13.36
N ASP A 25 -2.56 -12.85 12.79
CA ASP A 25 -1.71 -11.67 13.00
C ASP A 25 -1.78 -10.70 11.81
N THR A 26 -2.18 -11.21 10.64
CA THR A 26 -2.37 -10.45 9.40
C THR A 26 -3.63 -10.94 8.69
N ARG A 27 -4.20 -10.10 7.82
CA ARG A 27 -5.40 -10.46 7.06
C ARG A 27 -5.17 -10.45 5.57
N TRP A 28 -5.91 -11.30 4.87
CA TRP A 28 -6.02 -11.27 3.42
C TRP A 28 -7.02 -10.22 2.97
N VAL A 29 -6.75 -9.55 1.84
CA VAL A 29 -7.67 -8.55 1.27
C VAL A 29 -8.82 -9.15 0.45
N GLY A 30 -8.90 -10.48 0.33
CA GLY A 30 -9.98 -11.19 -0.34
C GLY A 30 -9.82 -11.36 -1.85
N ASN A 31 -8.67 -11.03 -2.44
CA ASN A 31 -8.40 -11.25 -3.86
C ASN A 31 -6.92 -11.55 -4.13
N GLU A 32 -6.66 -12.33 -5.19
CA GLU A 32 -5.32 -12.74 -5.66
C GLU A 32 -4.78 -11.82 -6.76
N SER A 33 -5.25 -10.58 -6.81
CA SER A 33 -4.89 -9.62 -7.88
C SER A 33 -3.80 -8.64 -7.47
N GLY A 34 -3.35 -8.67 -6.22
CA GLY A 34 -2.39 -7.70 -5.68
C GLY A 34 -2.98 -6.31 -5.51
N ILE A 35 -4.31 -6.19 -5.27
CA ILE A 35 -5.02 -4.93 -5.21
C ILE A 35 -5.74 -4.80 -3.86
N ALA A 36 -5.34 -3.83 -3.04
CA ALA A 36 -6.05 -3.48 -1.83
C ALA A 36 -7.35 -2.72 -2.17
N PRO A 37 -8.52 -3.17 -1.66
CA PRO A 37 -9.75 -2.39 -1.71
C PRO A 37 -9.61 -1.10 -0.89
N MET A 38 -10.47 -0.12 -1.15
CA MET A 38 -10.52 1.12 -0.40
C MET A 38 -11.95 1.38 0.10
N PRO A 39 -12.13 1.89 1.31
CA PRO A 39 -11.13 2.16 2.34
C PRO A 39 -10.44 0.89 2.85
N ASN A 40 -9.20 1.02 3.37
CA ASN A 40 -8.43 -0.07 3.93
C ASN A 40 -8.05 0.28 5.38
N TYR A 41 -8.73 -0.34 6.34
CA TYR A 41 -8.46 -0.15 7.77
C TYR A 41 -7.68 -1.34 8.33
N THR A 42 -6.73 -1.07 9.21
CA THR A 42 -5.94 -2.09 9.91
C THR A 42 -6.70 -2.70 11.09
N ILE A 43 -7.54 -1.90 11.78
CA ILE A 43 -8.41 -2.43 12.84
C ILE A 43 -9.62 -3.12 12.21
N GLN A 44 -9.82 -4.39 12.55
CA GLN A 44 -10.85 -5.26 12.00
C GLN A 44 -11.71 -5.89 13.09
N LYS A 45 -12.98 -6.10 12.78
CA LYS A 45 -13.97 -6.84 13.60
C LYS A 45 -14.35 -8.18 12.99
N ASP A 46 -14.10 -8.35 11.70
CA ASP A 46 -14.37 -9.57 10.95
C ASP A 46 -13.26 -9.83 9.92
N LEU A 47 -13.23 -11.04 9.41
CA LEU A 47 -12.31 -11.47 8.35
C LEU A 47 -13.11 -11.95 7.15
N ASP A 48 -12.75 -11.45 5.98
CA ASP A 48 -13.20 -12.05 4.72
C ASP A 48 -12.41 -13.35 4.50
N PHE A 49 -13.11 -14.48 4.61
CA PHE A 49 -12.48 -15.80 4.50
C PHE A 49 -12.10 -16.13 3.05
N SER A 50 -12.97 -15.76 2.11
CA SER A 50 -12.73 -15.93 0.66
C SER A 50 -13.67 -15.03 -0.13
N ILE A 51 -13.22 -14.51 -1.27
CA ILE A 51 -14.09 -13.81 -2.23
C ILE A 51 -15.17 -14.72 -2.84
N ARG A 52 -15.03 -16.04 -2.71
CA ARG A 52 -15.96 -17.03 -3.24
C ARG A 52 -17.02 -17.47 -2.24
N THR A 53 -16.90 -17.04 -1.01
CA THR A 53 -17.87 -17.30 0.06
C THR A 53 -18.29 -15.98 0.67
N GLU A 54 -19.57 -15.86 1.04
CA GLU A 54 -20.09 -14.69 1.78
C GLU A 54 -19.87 -14.85 3.29
N ASP A 55 -19.27 -15.97 3.71
CA ASP A 55 -19.00 -16.25 5.11
C ASP A 55 -17.83 -15.39 5.60
N LYS A 56 -18.03 -14.76 6.75
CA LYS A 56 -17.03 -14.00 7.46
C LYS A 56 -16.79 -14.59 8.84
N ASP A 57 -15.52 -14.70 9.23
CA ASP A 57 -15.17 -15.01 10.60
C ASP A 57 -15.28 -13.73 11.44
N VAL A 58 -16.20 -13.73 12.40
CA VAL A 58 -16.35 -12.65 13.38
C VAL A 58 -15.28 -12.84 14.46
N LEU A 59 -14.46 -11.81 14.67
CA LEU A 59 -13.47 -11.82 15.73
C LEU A 59 -14.15 -11.57 17.08
N GLU A 60 -13.59 -12.15 18.16
CA GLU A 60 -14.10 -11.93 19.53
C GLU A 60 -14.03 -10.44 19.90
N ASP A 61 -12.91 -9.79 19.53
CA ASP A 61 -12.64 -8.37 19.73
C ASP A 61 -12.07 -7.72 18.47
N GLU A 62 -12.11 -6.39 18.40
CA GLU A 62 -11.38 -5.63 17.38
C GLU A 62 -9.88 -5.91 17.46
N ARG A 63 -9.24 -6.16 16.32
CA ARG A 63 -7.82 -6.50 16.23
C ARG A 63 -7.10 -5.61 15.23
N PHE A 64 -5.83 -5.37 15.55
CA PHE A 64 -4.87 -4.77 14.62
C PHE A 64 -4.39 -5.86 13.65
N LEU A 65 -4.89 -5.85 12.42
CA LEU A 65 -4.61 -6.85 11.38
C LEU A 65 -4.14 -6.16 10.09
N PRO A 66 -2.84 -5.98 9.91
CA PRO A 66 -2.29 -5.44 8.66
C PRO A 66 -2.79 -6.24 7.45
N ALA A 67 -3.18 -5.53 6.41
CA ALA A 67 -3.68 -6.13 5.20
C ALA A 67 -2.54 -6.66 4.32
N GLU A 68 -2.73 -7.83 3.72
CA GLU A 68 -1.84 -8.41 2.72
C GLU A 68 -2.57 -8.65 1.41
N CYS A 69 -1.98 -8.13 0.32
CA CYS A 69 -2.37 -8.41 -1.06
C CYS A 69 -1.41 -9.44 -1.62
N ASP A 70 -1.93 -10.53 -2.15
CA ASP A 70 -1.13 -11.52 -2.84
C ASP A 70 -1.38 -11.50 -4.35
N CYS A 71 -0.37 -11.82 -5.12
CA CYS A 71 -0.46 -12.01 -6.57
C CYS A 71 0.69 -12.85 -7.10
N ARG A 72 0.54 -13.30 -8.33
CA ARG A 72 1.55 -14.08 -9.05
C ARG A 72 2.50 -13.18 -9.84
N MET A 73 3.77 -13.57 -9.92
CA MET A 73 4.73 -12.99 -10.86
C MET A 73 4.29 -13.24 -12.32
N ARG A 74 3.73 -14.43 -12.59
CA ARG A 74 3.23 -14.85 -13.92
C ARG A 74 1.71 -14.77 -13.95
N LEU A 75 1.12 -14.61 -15.13
CA LEU A 75 -0.34 -14.41 -15.27
C LEU A 75 -1.15 -15.66 -14.95
N THR A 76 -0.60 -16.87 -15.18
CA THR A 76 -1.41 -18.09 -15.25
C THR A 76 -1.34 -18.99 -14.03
N ASN A 77 -0.19 -19.19 -13.40
CA ASN A 77 -0.01 -20.25 -12.42
C ASN A 77 0.54 -19.75 -11.06
N TRP A 78 0.08 -20.38 -9.97
CA TRP A 78 0.69 -20.26 -8.63
C TRP A 78 1.90 -21.17 -8.45
N PHE A 79 2.03 -22.20 -9.29
CA PHE A 79 3.12 -23.16 -9.28
C PHE A 79 3.95 -23.05 -10.56
N PHE A 80 5.16 -23.60 -10.52
CA PHE A 80 6.05 -23.58 -11.66
C PHE A 80 5.45 -24.28 -12.90
N SER A 81 5.60 -23.64 -14.04
CA SER A 81 5.29 -24.18 -15.36
C SER A 81 6.43 -23.85 -16.33
N GLU A 82 6.73 -24.78 -17.23
CA GLU A 82 7.71 -24.54 -18.31
C GLU A 82 7.07 -23.81 -19.50
N ASN A 83 5.74 -23.67 -19.49
CA ASN A 83 4.98 -23.18 -20.65
C ASN A 83 4.40 -21.77 -20.49
N ASP A 84 4.84 -20.98 -19.48
CA ASP A 84 4.29 -19.67 -19.17
C ASP A 84 5.34 -18.59 -18.87
N PHE A 85 6.59 -18.78 -19.34
CA PHE A 85 7.65 -17.79 -19.19
C PHE A 85 7.34 -16.47 -19.92
N ASP A 86 6.56 -16.52 -20.97
CA ASP A 86 6.08 -15.37 -21.74
C ASP A 86 4.99 -14.57 -21.00
N THR A 87 4.49 -15.09 -19.88
CA THR A 87 3.46 -14.45 -19.06
C THR A 87 4.01 -13.71 -17.83
N ILE A 88 5.33 -13.58 -17.71
CA ILE A 88 5.97 -12.82 -16.62
C ILE A 88 5.53 -11.35 -16.73
N LYS A 89 5.00 -10.81 -15.62
CA LYS A 89 4.57 -9.41 -15.54
C LYS A 89 5.71 -8.44 -15.88
N SER A 90 5.38 -7.38 -16.59
CA SER A 90 6.31 -6.29 -16.84
C SER A 90 6.63 -5.50 -15.57
N VAL A 91 7.73 -4.74 -15.57
CA VAL A 91 8.05 -3.84 -14.44
C VAL A 91 6.93 -2.82 -14.23
N ASP A 92 6.32 -2.33 -15.32
CA ASP A 92 5.22 -1.34 -15.23
C ASP A 92 3.97 -1.95 -14.58
N GLU A 93 3.62 -3.22 -14.87
CA GLU A 93 2.52 -3.92 -14.20
C GLU A 93 2.84 -4.13 -12.70
N LEU A 94 4.06 -4.55 -12.37
CA LEU A 94 4.49 -4.73 -10.98
C LEU A 94 4.49 -3.40 -10.21
N MET A 95 4.90 -2.30 -10.83
CA MET A 95 4.78 -0.95 -10.27
C MET A 95 3.31 -0.57 -10.05
N GLY A 96 2.42 -0.87 -11.00
CA GLY A 96 0.97 -0.70 -10.84
C GLY A 96 0.44 -1.44 -9.61
N LEU A 97 0.84 -2.72 -9.44
CA LEU A 97 0.48 -3.52 -8.26
C LEU A 97 1.06 -2.92 -6.96
N TYR A 98 2.29 -2.41 -6.99
CA TYR A 98 2.87 -1.71 -5.85
C TYR A 98 2.06 -0.48 -5.44
N TYR A 99 1.59 0.33 -6.40
CA TYR A 99 0.71 1.48 -6.12
C TYR A 99 -0.66 1.05 -5.57
N TYR A 100 -1.20 -0.07 -6.05
CA TYR A 100 -2.52 -0.56 -5.63
C TYR A 100 -2.51 -1.45 -4.39
N SER A 101 -1.35 -1.85 -3.89
CA SER A 101 -1.17 -2.60 -2.64
C SER A 101 -0.46 -1.76 -1.58
N VAL A 102 0.85 -1.60 -1.68
CA VAL A 102 1.68 -0.84 -0.73
C VAL A 102 1.25 0.63 -0.71
N GLY A 103 0.95 1.22 -1.88
CA GLY A 103 0.42 2.58 -2.01
C GLY A 103 -1.00 2.77 -1.49
N ARG A 104 -1.62 1.72 -0.94
CA ARG A 104 -2.92 1.72 -0.26
C ARG A 104 -2.85 1.14 1.15
N GLY A 105 -1.67 1.16 1.77
CA GLY A 105 -1.46 0.75 3.14
C GLY A 105 -1.43 -0.76 3.37
N SER A 106 -1.29 -1.58 2.32
CA SER A 106 -1.19 -3.04 2.42
C SER A 106 0.24 -3.54 2.22
N ASN A 107 0.52 -4.75 2.67
CA ASN A 107 1.69 -5.50 2.23
C ASN A 107 1.45 -6.10 0.83
N LEU A 108 2.49 -6.25 0.02
CA LEU A 108 2.43 -6.98 -1.25
C LEU A 108 3.22 -8.28 -1.14
N LEU A 109 2.51 -9.40 -1.23
CA LEU A 109 3.10 -10.73 -1.36
C LEU A 109 3.12 -11.12 -2.84
N LEU A 110 4.32 -11.15 -3.43
CA LEU A 110 4.53 -11.53 -4.82
C LEU A 110 5.04 -12.97 -4.90
N ASN A 111 4.23 -13.87 -5.45
CA ASN A 111 4.60 -15.27 -5.62
C ASN A 111 5.62 -15.46 -6.73
N LEU A 112 6.79 -16.03 -6.39
CA LEU A 112 7.81 -16.50 -7.32
C LEU A 112 7.93 -18.00 -7.17
N CYS A 113 7.67 -18.75 -8.25
CA CYS A 113 7.63 -20.22 -8.22
C CYS A 113 9.02 -20.82 -8.42
N PRO A 114 9.55 -21.62 -7.47
CA PRO A 114 10.77 -22.38 -7.71
C PRO A 114 10.54 -23.46 -8.79
N ASP A 115 11.56 -23.66 -9.62
CA ASP A 115 11.56 -24.72 -10.63
C ASP A 115 11.78 -26.10 -9.99
N ARG A 116 11.88 -27.16 -10.84
CA ARG A 116 12.08 -28.54 -10.36
C ARG A 116 13.38 -28.78 -9.58
N ARG A 117 14.34 -27.84 -9.64
CA ARG A 117 15.58 -27.87 -8.89
C ARG A 117 15.46 -27.16 -7.54
N GLY A 118 14.31 -26.55 -7.24
CA GLY A 118 14.07 -25.73 -6.05
C GLY A 118 14.67 -24.32 -6.14
N LEU A 119 14.99 -23.84 -7.34
CA LEU A 119 15.55 -22.51 -7.59
C LEU A 119 14.53 -21.61 -8.29
N ILE A 120 14.54 -20.32 -7.94
CA ILE A 120 13.77 -19.33 -8.71
C ILE A 120 14.38 -19.23 -10.11
N PRO A 121 13.58 -19.36 -11.19
CA PRO A 121 14.06 -19.21 -12.57
C PRO A 121 14.75 -17.85 -12.77
N GLY A 122 15.85 -17.83 -13.56
CA GLY A 122 16.65 -16.62 -13.76
C GLY A 122 15.83 -15.43 -14.28
N THR A 123 14.90 -15.67 -15.19
CA THR A 123 14.00 -14.66 -15.75
C THR A 123 13.09 -14.00 -14.70
N ASP A 124 12.56 -14.80 -13.77
CA ASP A 124 11.72 -14.30 -12.67
C ASP A 124 12.56 -13.53 -11.65
N ALA A 125 13.76 -14.04 -11.34
CA ALA A 125 14.68 -13.37 -10.42
C ALA A 125 15.16 -12.01 -10.99
N GLU A 126 15.52 -11.96 -12.27
CA GLU A 126 15.91 -10.72 -12.96
C GLU A 126 14.77 -9.70 -12.93
N ARG A 127 13.53 -10.10 -13.28
CA ARG A 127 12.37 -9.22 -13.23
C ARG A 127 12.07 -8.71 -11.83
N PHE A 128 12.21 -9.56 -10.81
CA PHE A 128 12.04 -9.15 -9.42
C PHE A 128 13.07 -8.12 -8.97
N ILE A 129 14.35 -8.28 -9.40
CA ILE A 129 15.42 -7.32 -9.13
C ILE A 129 15.15 -6.00 -9.86
N GLU A 130 14.75 -6.04 -11.14
CA GLU A 130 14.36 -4.85 -11.92
C GLU A 130 13.24 -4.07 -11.22
N PHE A 131 12.22 -4.76 -10.76
CA PHE A 131 11.11 -4.17 -10.01
C PHE A 131 11.58 -3.49 -8.73
N GLY A 132 12.39 -4.18 -7.91
CA GLY A 132 12.96 -3.59 -6.69
C GLY A 132 13.85 -2.36 -6.96
N ASN A 133 14.62 -2.40 -8.04
CA ASN A 133 15.43 -1.25 -8.47
C ASN A 133 14.56 -0.09 -8.94
N LYS A 134 13.44 -0.36 -9.64
CA LYS A 134 12.50 0.69 -10.07
C LYS A 134 11.83 1.37 -8.89
N ILE A 135 11.42 0.63 -7.85
CA ILE A 135 10.90 1.23 -6.60
C ILE A 135 11.95 2.17 -5.99
N LYS A 136 13.20 1.72 -5.87
CA LYS A 136 14.28 2.56 -5.33
C LYS A 136 14.53 3.80 -6.19
N GLU A 137 14.59 3.65 -7.51
CA GLU A 137 14.73 4.79 -8.44
C GLU A 137 13.66 5.85 -8.22
N VAL A 138 12.39 5.41 -8.14
CA VAL A 138 11.24 6.32 -8.03
C VAL A 138 11.20 7.02 -6.68
N PHE A 139 11.47 6.30 -5.57
CA PHE A 139 11.21 6.80 -4.22
C PHE A 139 12.47 7.12 -3.39
N SER A 140 13.68 7.11 -3.98
CA SER A 140 14.92 7.41 -3.25
C SER A 140 15.13 8.88 -2.91
N ASN A 141 14.64 9.80 -3.76
CA ASN A 141 14.91 11.23 -3.64
C ASN A 141 13.62 12.04 -3.72
N SER A 142 13.10 12.46 -2.58
CA SER A 142 11.96 13.38 -2.53
C SER A 142 12.39 14.82 -2.87
N LEU A 143 11.47 15.56 -3.47
CA LEU A 143 11.64 17.00 -3.78
C LEU A 143 11.47 17.86 -2.53
N ALA A 144 10.62 17.43 -1.59
CA ALA A 144 10.35 18.02 -0.29
C ALA A 144 9.71 16.97 0.61
N GLY A 145 9.62 17.24 1.90
CA GLY A 145 9.07 16.33 2.89
C GLY A 145 8.52 17.04 4.14
N MET A 146 8.41 16.31 5.27
CA MET A 146 7.88 16.83 6.53
C MET A 146 8.63 18.07 7.05
N LYS A 147 9.93 18.22 6.76
CA LYS A 147 10.72 19.37 7.19
C LYS A 147 10.26 20.69 6.53
N GLU A 148 9.73 20.61 5.31
CA GLU A 148 9.19 21.71 4.53
C GLU A 148 7.67 21.84 4.68
N THR A 149 7.08 21.12 5.67
CA THR A 149 5.63 21.04 5.88
C THR A 149 5.24 21.76 7.17
N THR A 150 4.18 22.56 7.09
CA THR A 150 3.51 23.19 8.24
C THR A 150 2.11 22.60 8.39
N LYS A 151 1.61 22.47 9.63
CA LYS A 151 0.26 22.03 9.94
C LYS A 151 -0.57 23.18 10.48
N GLU A 152 -1.73 23.40 9.91
CA GLU A 152 -2.75 24.30 10.44
C GLU A 152 -4.10 23.59 10.43
N ASN A 153 -4.67 23.33 11.61
CA ASN A 153 -5.89 22.55 11.80
C ASN A 153 -5.78 21.15 11.13
N ASN A 154 -6.62 20.90 10.12
CA ASN A 154 -6.66 19.65 9.35
C ASN A 154 -5.86 19.71 8.03
N THR A 155 -5.04 20.74 7.82
CA THR A 155 -4.30 20.98 6.59
C THR A 155 -2.80 20.92 6.83
N TYR A 156 -2.13 20.10 6.05
CA TYR A 156 -0.67 20.02 5.96
C TYR A 156 -0.24 20.70 4.68
N THR A 157 0.56 21.76 4.78
CA THR A 157 1.05 22.54 3.65
C THR A 157 2.55 22.31 3.49
N THR A 158 2.95 21.74 2.34
CA THR A 158 4.36 21.55 1.96
C THR A 158 4.76 22.60 0.95
N GLU A 159 5.86 23.34 1.22
CA GLU A 159 6.40 24.35 0.31
C GLU A 159 7.72 23.88 -0.31
N LEU A 160 7.84 24.00 -1.63
CA LEU A 160 9.03 23.71 -2.41
C LEU A 160 9.90 24.98 -2.53
N ALA A 161 11.22 24.82 -2.56
CA ALA A 161 12.15 25.95 -2.71
C ALA A 161 11.93 26.77 -4.00
N ALA A 162 11.39 26.13 -5.05
CA ALA A 162 11.07 26.76 -6.32
C ALA A 162 9.89 26.06 -7.01
N HIS A 163 9.30 26.72 -8.02
CA HIS A 163 8.29 26.07 -8.89
C HIS A 163 8.86 24.85 -9.59
N THR A 164 8.43 23.66 -9.19
CA THR A 164 8.95 22.36 -9.59
C THR A 164 7.85 21.49 -10.20
N LEU A 165 8.18 20.56 -11.08
CA LEU A 165 7.25 19.56 -11.57
C LEU A 165 7.01 18.51 -10.48
N VAL A 166 5.75 18.23 -10.20
CA VAL A 166 5.29 17.21 -9.24
C VAL A 166 4.15 16.42 -9.85
N ASN A 167 4.08 15.13 -9.56
CA ASN A 167 2.97 14.27 -9.98
C ASN A 167 2.67 13.15 -8.98
N THR A 168 3.40 13.09 -7.87
CA THR A 168 3.20 12.04 -6.86
C THR A 168 3.46 12.61 -5.47
N VAL A 169 2.55 12.30 -4.54
CA VAL A 169 2.67 12.56 -3.11
C VAL A 169 2.59 11.22 -2.38
N VAL A 170 3.52 10.97 -1.48
CA VAL A 170 3.45 9.85 -0.54
C VAL A 170 3.14 10.41 0.83
N ILE A 171 2.15 9.80 1.50
CA ILE A 171 1.66 10.20 2.81
C ILE A 171 1.70 8.97 3.72
N GLU A 172 2.15 9.14 4.95
CA GLU A 172 2.15 8.10 5.98
C GLU A 172 1.45 8.65 7.22
N GLU A 173 0.57 7.86 7.83
CA GLU A 173 -0.23 8.21 9.00
C GLU A 173 0.24 7.38 10.20
N ASP A 174 0.23 7.96 11.41
CA ASP A 174 0.37 7.19 12.64
C ASP A 174 -0.84 6.27 12.82
N ILE A 175 -0.62 4.99 12.58
CA ILE A 175 -1.63 3.94 12.69
C ILE A 175 -1.45 3.05 13.93
N SER A 176 -0.72 3.49 14.93
CA SER A 176 -0.50 2.73 16.19
C SER A 176 -1.81 2.24 16.82
N ASP A 177 -2.88 3.04 16.68
CA ASP A 177 -4.25 2.73 17.10
C ASP A 177 -5.21 2.62 15.89
N GLY A 178 -4.70 2.22 14.72
CA GLY A 178 -5.45 2.17 13.46
C GLY A 178 -5.55 3.51 12.73
N GLU A 179 -6.10 3.47 11.51
CA GLU A 179 -6.30 4.64 10.67
C GLU A 179 -7.35 5.60 11.26
N LYS A 180 -7.04 6.89 11.26
CA LYS A 180 -7.91 7.96 11.74
C LYS A 180 -8.50 8.78 10.59
N ALA A 181 -7.75 8.92 9.48
CA ALA A 181 -8.25 9.58 8.27
C ALA A 181 -9.25 8.70 7.54
N ASP A 182 -10.51 9.16 7.42
CA ASP A 182 -11.56 8.53 6.61
C ASP A 182 -11.56 9.03 5.16
N GLU A 183 -11.36 10.34 4.97
CA GLU A 183 -11.27 11.00 3.66
C GLU A 183 -10.22 12.09 3.69
N PHE A 184 -9.49 12.25 2.60
CA PHE A 184 -8.51 13.33 2.42
C PHE A 184 -8.44 13.81 0.97
N SER A 185 -7.92 15.01 0.80
CA SER A 185 -7.74 15.64 -0.51
C SER A 185 -6.33 16.22 -0.66
N VAL A 186 -5.77 16.12 -1.86
CA VAL A 186 -4.49 16.76 -2.22
C VAL A 186 -4.78 17.88 -3.20
N TYR A 187 -4.26 19.06 -2.88
CA TYR A 187 -4.38 20.26 -3.70
C TYR A 187 -3.00 20.77 -4.09
N VAL A 188 -2.92 21.36 -5.27
CA VAL A 188 -1.74 22.05 -5.79
C VAL A 188 -2.06 23.50 -6.16
N TYR A 189 -1.03 24.32 -6.29
CA TYR A 189 -1.14 25.71 -6.75
C TYR A 189 -0.37 25.87 -8.06
N PRO A 190 -1.00 25.56 -9.22
CA PRO A 190 -0.31 25.53 -10.51
C PRO A 190 0.27 26.90 -10.90
N TYR A 191 1.53 26.90 -11.36
CA TYR A 191 2.14 28.10 -11.90
C TYR A 191 1.80 28.26 -13.39
N PRO A 192 1.48 29.47 -13.88
CA PRO A 192 1.35 30.76 -13.15
C PRO A 192 -0.05 31.03 -12.57
N TYR A 193 -0.96 30.07 -12.61
CA TYR A 193 -2.36 30.23 -12.20
C TYR A 193 -2.52 30.62 -10.71
N GLY A 194 -1.73 30.03 -9.81
CA GLY A 194 -1.62 30.40 -8.41
C GLY A 194 -2.84 30.13 -7.53
N LYS A 195 -3.94 29.58 -8.09
CA LYS A 195 -5.13 29.20 -7.33
C LYS A 195 -5.10 27.71 -6.99
N ARG A 196 -5.73 27.36 -5.88
CA ARG A 196 -5.84 26.00 -5.37
C ARG A 196 -6.63 25.12 -6.34
N VAL A 197 -6.07 23.95 -6.71
CA VAL A 197 -6.69 22.96 -7.60
C VAL A 197 -6.61 21.59 -6.95
N LEU A 198 -7.76 20.89 -6.86
CA LEU A 198 -7.83 19.51 -6.40
C LEU A 198 -7.20 18.60 -7.45
N VAL A 199 -6.21 17.78 -7.06
CA VAL A 199 -5.54 16.82 -7.95
C VAL A 199 -5.74 15.37 -7.53
N PHE A 200 -6.08 15.14 -6.26
CA PHE A 200 -6.37 13.79 -5.75
C PHE A 200 -7.38 13.87 -4.62
N LYS A 201 -8.31 12.93 -4.58
CA LYS A 201 -9.17 12.66 -3.43
C LYS A 201 -9.09 11.19 -3.09
N GLY A 202 -8.90 10.88 -1.81
CA GLY A 202 -8.75 9.51 -1.32
C GLY A 202 -9.54 9.26 -0.04
N TYR A 203 -9.52 7.97 0.33
CA TYR A 203 -10.05 7.49 1.60
C TYR A 203 -8.92 7.35 2.62
N THR A 204 -8.91 6.26 3.42
CA THR A 204 -7.84 6.01 4.41
C THR A 204 -6.44 6.28 3.89
N ILE A 205 -5.58 6.83 4.73
CA ILE A 205 -4.15 7.05 4.44
C ILE A 205 -3.37 5.78 4.81
N GLY A 206 -3.40 5.41 6.09
CA GLY A 206 -2.75 4.22 6.59
C GLY A 206 -1.22 4.31 6.63
N HIS A 207 -0.57 3.17 6.77
CA HIS A 207 0.90 3.08 6.81
C HIS A 207 1.60 3.74 5.61
N LYS A 208 0.99 3.71 4.43
CA LYS A 208 1.50 4.39 3.24
C LYS A 208 0.40 4.65 2.21
N ARG A 209 0.28 5.88 1.78
CA ARG A 209 -0.60 6.28 0.68
C ARG A 209 0.18 6.91 -0.44
N ILE A 210 0.14 6.33 -1.63
CA ILE A 210 0.72 6.92 -2.84
C ILE A 210 -0.39 7.57 -3.65
N CYS A 211 -0.30 8.89 -3.83
CA CYS A 211 -1.26 9.71 -4.58
C CYS A 211 -0.61 10.18 -5.87
N SER A 212 -0.98 9.59 -7.00
CA SER A 212 -0.48 9.99 -8.32
C SER A 212 -1.52 10.81 -9.07
N PHE A 213 -1.07 11.84 -9.79
CA PHE A 213 -1.89 12.75 -10.57
C PHE A 213 -1.11 13.27 -11.79
N PRO A 214 -1.77 13.89 -12.77
CA PRO A 214 -1.08 14.48 -13.93
C PRO A 214 0.00 15.47 -13.52
N THR A 215 1.16 15.40 -14.18
CA THR A 215 2.32 16.28 -13.89
C THR A 215 1.94 17.75 -13.94
N ILE A 216 2.28 18.47 -12.89
CA ILE A 216 2.01 19.90 -12.78
C ILE A 216 3.19 20.67 -12.19
N ARG A 217 3.38 21.91 -12.59
CA ARG A 217 4.40 22.81 -12.02
C ARG A 217 3.79 23.61 -10.87
N THR A 218 4.30 23.40 -9.67
CA THR A 218 3.81 24.04 -8.44
C THR A 218 4.96 24.36 -7.48
N GLN A 219 4.72 25.23 -6.51
CA GLN A 219 5.62 25.49 -5.38
C GLN A 219 4.97 25.15 -4.06
N LYS A 220 3.65 24.87 -4.05
CA LYS A 220 2.90 24.62 -2.82
C LYS A 220 1.91 23.48 -3.04
N ILE A 221 1.82 22.59 -2.05
CA ILE A 221 0.88 21.48 -2.02
C ILE A 221 0.21 21.44 -0.65
N ASP A 222 -1.13 21.34 -0.63
CA ASP A 222 -1.90 21.10 0.59
C ASP A 222 -2.43 19.68 0.59
N ILE A 223 -2.28 19.01 1.73
CA ILE A 223 -2.98 17.77 2.07
C ILE A 223 -4.00 18.12 3.15
N VAL A 224 -5.27 17.89 2.87
CA VAL A 224 -6.39 18.21 3.77
C VAL A 224 -7.01 16.92 4.24
N ILE A 225 -7.11 16.74 5.54
CA ILE A 225 -7.90 15.67 6.14
C ILE A 225 -9.36 16.15 6.13
N ASP A 226 -10.14 15.68 5.15
CA ASP A 226 -11.53 16.12 4.93
C ASP A 226 -12.45 15.53 6.01
N LYS A 227 -12.18 14.28 6.42
CA LYS A 227 -12.93 13.57 7.44
C LYS A 227 -12.00 12.63 8.21
N ALA A 228 -12.15 12.61 9.53
CA ALA A 228 -11.43 11.71 10.42
C ALA A 228 -12.35 11.24 11.56
N ASN A 229 -12.14 10.02 12.04
CA ASN A 229 -12.86 9.43 13.18
C ASN A 229 -12.23 9.82 14.54
N ALA A 230 -10.99 10.29 14.53
CA ALA A 230 -10.22 10.78 15.69
C ALA A 230 -9.19 11.83 15.22
N PRO A 231 -8.48 12.55 16.14
CA PRO A 231 -7.37 13.41 15.76
C PRO A 231 -6.34 12.64 14.92
N CYS A 232 -6.10 13.11 13.69
CA CYS A 232 -5.21 12.48 12.73
C CYS A 232 -3.88 13.23 12.66
N GLU A 233 -2.79 12.48 12.85
CA GLU A 233 -1.43 12.97 12.67
C GLU A 233 -0.77 12.21 11.50
N LEU A 234 -0.03 12.96 10.68
CA LEU A 234 0.77 12.38 9.61
C LEU A 234 2.21 12.22 10.06
N ASP A 235 2.74 11.02 9.92
CA ASP A 235 4.13 10.70 10.27
C ASP A 235 5.10 11.19 9.22
N ASP A 236 4.71 11.10 7.93
CA ASP A 236 5.56 11.54 6.84
C ASP A 236 4.76 12.03 5.63
N ILE A 237 5.35 12.99 4.91
CA ILE A 237 4.89 13.50 3.63
C ILE A 237 6.11 13.63 2.73
N ARG A 238 6.04 13.11 1.50
CA ARG A 238 7.12 13.21 0.52
C ARG A 238 6.55 13.51 -0.86
N LEU A 239 7.17 14.46 -1.56
CA LEU A 239 6.77 14.88 -2.89
C LEU A 239 7.75 14.35 -3.94
N TYR A 240 7.23 13.90 -5.09
CA TYR A 240 8.03 13.34 -6.17
C TYR A 240 7.61 13.82 -7.54
N TYR A 241 8.57 13.80 -8.46
CA TYR A 241 8.33 13.84 -9.90
C TYR A 241 8.78 12.52 -10.50
N VAL A 242 7.84 11.64 -10.74
CA VAL A 242 8.04 10.32 -11.36
C VAL A 242 7.97 10.47 -12.88
N LYS A 243 9.03 10.04 -13.60
CA LYS A 243 9.13 10.08 -15.06
C LYS A 243 8.65 8.79 -15.69
#